data_119575bcc38743bf27f09d35677093b0
#
_entry.id   119575bcc38743bf27f09d35677093b0
#
_cell.length_a   1.000
_cell.length_b   1.000
_cell.length_c   1.000
_cell.angle_alpha   90.00
_cell.angle_beta   90.00
_cell.angle_gamma   90.00
#
_symmetry.space_group_name_H-M   'P 1'
#
loop_
_entity.id
_entity.type
_entity.pdbx_description
1 polymer ?
#
loop_
_entity_poly.entity_id
_entity_poly.type
_entity_poly.pdbx_seq_one_letter_code
_entity_poly.pdbx_strand_id
1 'polypeptide(L)'
;MKKLIREYAYIPITLIAAWLLFAKVVVIGYIPTASMEPNYMAGSVFVGLRILDRDNIERGTPVLFHFGNVIYVKRAIGLSGDTVSFADGFVYINGTALDETEYLNASVRTESDTETFSVPYGCYLMLGDNRAVSYDARYWPDPYTPSEDIVGRILFSVRVK
;
A
#
# COMPACT_ATOMS: atom_id res chain seq x y z
N MET A 1 41.05 31.72 -1.06
CA MET A 1 40.30 30.57 -1.60
C MET A 1 40.28 29.34 -0.66
N LYS A 2 41.41 28.77 -0.23
CA LYS A 2 41.42 27.56 0.64
C LYS A 2 40.70 27.74 2.00
N LYS A 3 40.68 28.94 2.60
CA LYS A 3 40.00 29.22 3.88
C LYS A 3 38.47 29.23 3.70
N LEU A 4 37.94 29.85 2.64
CA LEU A 4 36.51 29.83 2.31
C LEU A 4 36.00 28.40 2.02
N ILE A 5 36.74 27.61 1.25
CA ILE A 5 36.36 26.23 0.95
C ILE A 5 36.23 25.41 2.24
N ARG A 6 37.14 25.61 3.21
CA ARG A 6 37.09 24.89 4.50
C ARG A 6 35.95 25.37 5.41
N GLU A 7 35.59 26.65 5.35
CA GLU A 7 34.47 27.21 6.13
C GLU A 7 33.09 26.79 5.61
N TYR A 8 32.94 26.56 4.30
CA TYR A 8 31.66 26.22 3.70
C TYR A 8 31.54 24.78 3.20
N ALA A 9 32.57 23.94 3.36
CA ALA A 9 32.58 22.55 2.89
C ALA A 9 31.50 21.68 3.57
N TYR A 10 31.01 22.05 4.76
CA TYR A 10 29.95 21.33 5.44
C TYR A 10 28.58 21.47 4.74
N ILE A 11 28.34 22.59 4.01
CA ILE A 11 27.05 22.84 3.34
C ILE A 11 26.72 21.76 2.30
N PRO A 12 27.60 21.48 1.30
CA PRO A 12 27.31 20.40 0.34
C PRO A 12 27.25 19.02 1.01
N ILE A 13 28.03 18.77 2.05
CA ILE A 13 28.00 17.49 2.78
C ILE A 13 26.66 17.30 3.48
N THR A 14 26.15 18.32 4.18
CA THR A 14 24.85 18.25 4.86
C THR A 14 23.70 18.14 3.87
N LEU A 15 23.76 18.83 2.73
CA LEU A 15 22.75 18.72 1.68
C LEU A 15 22.72 17.32 1.05
N ILE A 16 23.88 16.73 0.77
CA ILE A 16 23.98 15.36 0.26
C ILE A 16 23.47 14.37 1.30
N ALA A 17 23.85 14.51 2.57
CA ALA A 17 23.39 13.65 3.65
C ALA A 17 21.86 13.74 3.83
N ALA A 18 21.31 14.96 3.81
CA ALA A 18 19.87 15.19 3.88
C ALA A 18 19.14 14.57 2.68
N TRP A 19 19.67 14.73 1.46
CA TRP A 19 19.11 14.12 0.25
C TRP A 19 19.14 12.59 0.29
N LEU A 20 20.24 11.99 0.74
CA LEU A 20 20.36 10.54 0.89
C LEU A 20 19.37 10.00 1.94
N LEU A 21 19.20 10.71 3.06
CA LEU A 21 18.21 10.36 4.08
C LEU A 21 16.79 10.44 3.53
N PHE A 22 16.47 11.55 2.85
CA PHE A 22 15.16 11.74 2.21
C PHE A 22 14.85 10.64 1.19
N ALA A 23 15.80 10.29 0.32
CA ALA A 23 15.66 9.25 -0.69
C ALA A 23 15.45 7.84 -0.08
N LYS A 24 15.92 7.60 1.15
CA LYS A 24 15.67 6.35 1.87
C LYS A 24 14.31 6.30 2.56
N VAL A 25 13.71 7.44 2.85
CA VAL A 25 12.44 7.53 3.61
C VAL A 25 11.24 7.73 2.70
N VAL A 26 11.39 8.55 1.65
CA VAL A 26 10.28 8.93 0.77
C VAL A 26 10.24 8.06 -0.49
N VAL A 27 9.03 7.70 -0.89
CA VAL A 27 8.74 7.04 -2.18
C VAL A 27 7.81 7.94 -2.98
N ILE A 28 8.18 8.20 -4.22
CA ILE A 28 7.33 8.94 -5.16
C ILE A 28 7.07 8.02 -6.35
N GLY A 29 5.82 7.95 -6.80
CA GLY A 29 5.44 7.12 -7.93
C GLY A 29 4.18 7.60 -8.62
N TYR A 30 3.77 6.84 -9.64
CA TYR A 30 2.61 7.12 -10.47
C TYR A 30 1.61 5.97 -10.37
N ILE A 31 0.31 6.29 -10.37
CA ILE A 31 -0.80 5.32 -10.29
C ILE A 31 -1.39 5.15 -11.69
N PRO A 32 -1.09 4.06 -12.40
CA PRO A 32 -1.55 3.89 -13.78
C PRO A 32 -2.96 3.33 -13.89
N THR A 33 -3.51 2.72 -12.82
CA THR A 33 -4.75 1.93 -12.87
C THR A 33 -5.82 2.47 -11.91
N ALA A 34 -7.07 2.16 -12.23
CA ALA A 34 -8.24 2.56 -11.45
C ALA A 34 -8.54 1.67 -10.24
N SER A 35 -7.67 0.72 -9.91
CA SER A 35 -7.94 -0.30 -8.88
C SER A 35 -8.10 0.24 -7.45
N MET A 36 -7.65 1.47 -7.20
CA MET A 36 -7.73 2.15 -5.90
C MET A 36 -8.65 3.38 -5.94
N GLU A 37 -9.43 3.55 -7.01
CA GLU A 37 -10.44 4.61 -7.09
C GLU A 37 -11.60 4.33 -6.13
N PRO A 38 -12.22 5.38 -5.59
CA PRO A 38 -11.98 6.81 -5.82
C PRO A 38 -10.87 7.42 -4.97
N ASN A 39 -10.31 6.69 -3.98
CA ASN A 39 -9.35 7.26 -3.02
C ASN A 39 -8.01 7.64 -3.67
N TYR A 40 -7.57 6.83 -4.63
CA TYR A 40 -6.33 7.06 -5.38
C TYR A 40 -6.63 6.94 -6.88
N MET A 41 -6.82 8.10 -7.52
CA MET A 41 -7.24 8.18 -8.92
C MET A 41 -6.14 7.71 -9.88
N ALA A 42 -6.54 6.98 -10.93
CA ALA A 42 -5.64 6.71 -12.05
C ALA A 42 -5.14 8.02 -12.67
N GLY A 43 -3.87 8.06 -13.09
CA GLY A 43 -3.22 9.26 -13.59
C GLY A 43 -2.66 10.18 -12.51
N SER A 44 -2.64 9.75 -11.25
CA SER A 44 -2.08 10.53 -10.15
C SER A 44 -0.62 10.21 -9.87
N VAL A 45 0.11 11.22 -9.41
CA VAL A 45 1.40 11.03 -8.74
C VAL A 45 1.15 10.92 -7.24
N PHE A 46 1.78 9.97 -6.58
CA PHE A 46 1.69 9.80 -5.13
C PHE A 46 3.01 10.10 -4.44
N VAL A 47 2.90 10.48 -3.18
CA VAL A 47 4.00 10.54 -2.22
C VAL A 47 3.69 9.54 -1.10
N GLY A 48 4.67 8.72 -0.78
CA GLY A 48 4.59 7.72 0.27
C GLY A 48 5.81 7.72 1.17
N LEU A 49 5.72 6.98 2.26
CA LEU A 49 6.83 6.70 3.17
C LEU A 49 7.17 5.22 3.14
N ARG A 50 8.47 4.92 3.15
CA ARG A 50 8.94 3.54 3.36
C ARG A 50 8.57 3.08 4.77
N ILE A 51 8.05 1.88 4.87
CA ILE A 51 7.74 1.24 6.15
C ILE A 51 8.97 0.43 6.57
N LEU A 52 9.45 0.68 7.80
CA LEU A 52 10.57 -0.06 8.40
C LEU A 52 10.06 -1.30 9.15
N ASP A 53 8.95 -1.16 9.87
CA ASP A 53 8.28 -2.28 10.55
C ASP A 53 7.18 -2.85 9.64
N ARG A 54 7.57 -3.82 8.82
CA ARG A 54 6.72 -4.41 7.78
C ARG A 54 5.77 -5.49 8.31
N ASP A 55 6.01 -5.96 9.52
CA ASP A 55 5.20 -6.99 10.17
C ASP A 55 4.02 -6.39 10.97
N ASN A 56 4.00 -5.05 11.12
CA ASN A 56 3.06 -4.33 11.98
C ASN A 56 2.25 -3.27 11.19
N ILE A 57 1.70 -3.69 10.06
CA ILE A 57 0.85 -2.82 9.25
C ILE A 57 -0.58 -2.88 9.79
N GLU A 58 -1.17 -1.71 10.01
CA GLU A 58 -2.56 -1.61 10.45
C GLU A 58 -3.51 -1.99 9.31
N ARG A 59 -4.61 -2.68 9.66
CA ARG A 59 -5.68 -3.00 8.70
C ARG A 59 -6.27 -1.73 8.11
N GLY A 60 -6.58 -1.77 6.83
CA GLY A 60 -7.08 -0.62 6.10
C GLY A 60 -5.98 0.30 5.54
N THR A 61 -4.70 0.08 5.85
CA THR A 61 -3.60 0.90 5.32
C THR A 61 -3.41 0.69 3.82
N PRO A 62 -3.34 1.76 3.00
CA PRO A 62 -2.94 1.66 1.59
C PRO A 62 -1.42 1.44 1.48
N VAL A 63 -1.03 0.32 0.95
CA VAL A 63 0.36 -0.20 0.96
C VAL A 63 0.93 -0.26 -0.44
N LEU A 64 2.20 0.11 -0.57
CA LEU A 64 3.05 -0.12 -1.72
C LEU A 64 3.82 -1.42 -1.50
N PHE A 65 3.77 -2.35 -2.43
CA PHE A 65 4.47 -3.63 -2.32
C PHE A 65 4.92 -4.15 -3.69
N HIS A 66 5.92 -5.01 -3.69
CA HIS A 66 6.36 -5.70 -4.88
C HIS A 66 5.40 -6.85 -5.22
N PHE A 67 4.95 -6.87 -6.47
CA PHE A 67 4.25 -7.99 -7.07
C PHE A 67 5.01 -8.39 -8.35
N GLY A 68 5.84 -9.39 -8.24
CA GLY A 68 6.87 -9.68 -9.23
C GLY A 68 7.83 -8.49 -9.38
N ASN A 69 8.01 -7.99 -10.59
CA ASN A 69 8.92 -6.87 -10.88
C ASN A 69 8.23 -5.50 -10.86
N VAL A 70 6.99 -5.42 -10.41
CA VAL A 70 6.18 -4.20 -10.43
C VAL A 70 5.77 -3.81 -9.00
N ILE A 71 5.72 -2.52 -8.70
CA ILE A 71 5.16 -2.02 -7.45
C ILE A 71 3.66 -1.82 -7.65
N TYR A 72 2.87 -2.51 -6.81
CA TYR A 72 1.43 -2.36 -6.72
C TYR A 72 1.03 -1.49 -5.53
N VAL A 73 -0.16 -0.92 -5.63
CA VAL A 73 -0.84 -0.24 -4.53
C VAL A 73 -2.13 -0.97 -4.28
N LYS A 74 -2.32 -1.46 -3.06
CA LYS A 74 -3.55 -2.06 -2.57
C LYS A 74 -3.71 -1.74 -1.08
N ARG A 75 -4.87 -2.07 -0.54
CA ARG A 75 -5.15 -1.91 0.89
C ARG A 75 -4.93 -3.23 1.62
N ALA A 76 -4.21 -3.19 2.74
CA ALA A 76 -4.01 -4.34 3.62
C ALA A 76 -5.32 -4.66 4.36
N ILE A 77 -6.02 -5.70 3.93
CA ILE A 77 -7.31 -6.11 4.50
C ILE A 77 -7.17 -7.31 5.42
N GLY A 78 -6.54 -8.39 4.99
CA GLY A 78 -6.18 -9.49 5.87
C GLY A 78 -4.78 -9.28 6.43
N LEU A 79 -4.64 -9.45 7.74
CA LEU A 79 -3.37 -9.39 8.45
C LEU A 79 -2.90 -10.81 8.81
N SER A 80 -1.65 -10.91 9.21
CA SER A 80 -1.00 -12.14 9.63
C SER A 80 -1.86 -12.94 10.63
N GLY A 81 -2.22 -14.16 10.28
CA GLY A 81 -3.04 -15.05 11.10
C GLY A 81 -4.56 -14.88 10.97
N ASP A 82 -5.03 -13.92 10.16
CA ASP A 82 -6.47 -13.73 9.96
C ASP A 82 -7.11 -14.82 9.07
N THR A 83 -8.38 -15.04 9.32
CA THR A 83 -9.29 -15.67 8.36
C THR A 83 -10.15 -14.58 7.74
N VAL A 84 -10.01 -14.39 6.41
CA VAL A 84 -10.78 -13.42 5.64
C VAL A 84 -11.83 -14.16 4.82
N SER A 85 -13.10 -13.82 4.96
CA SER A 85 -14.17 -14.41 4.17
C SER A 85 -15.06 -13.35 3.53
N PHE A 86 -15.79 -13.76 2.49
CA PHE A 86 -16.65 -12.89 1.69
C PHE A 86 -18.04 -13.47 1.69
N ALA A 87 -19.03 -12.70 2.14
CA ALA A 87 -20.42 -13.08 2.14
C ALA A 87 -21.32 -11.85 1.99
N ASP A 88 -22.42 -11.97 1.28
CA ASP A 88 -23.43 -10.93 1.08
C ASP A 88 -22.87 -9.60 0.58
N GLY A 89 -21.73 -9.64 -0.12
CA GLY A 89 -21.03 -8.46 -0.63
C GLY A 89 -20.18 -7.72 0.41
N PHE A 90 -19.93 -8.34 1.55
CA PHE A 90 -19.09 -7.78 2.63
C PHE A 90 -17.86 -8.64 2.89
N VAL A 91 -16.85 -8.00 3.49
CA VAL A 91 -15.64 -8.66 3.98
C VAL A 91 -15.83 -8.98 5.46
N TYR A 92 -15.45 -10.18 5.85
CA TYR A 92 -15.44 -10.62 7.24
C TYR A 92 -14.01 -10.97 7.66
N ILE A 93 -13.63 -10.54 8.85
CA ILE A 93 -12.36 -10.87 9.47
C ILE A 93 -12.65 -11.70 10.73
N ASN A 94 -12.15 -12.93 10.75
CA ASN A 94 -12.34 -13.86 11.87
C ASN A 94 -13.85 -14.02 12.24
N GLY A 95 -14.72 -14.03 11.22
CA GLY A 95 -16.17 -14.15 11.36
C GLY A 95 -16.92 -12.86 11.71
N THR A 96 -16.21 -11.72 11.86
CA THR A 96 -16.83 -10.41 12.14
C THR A 96 -16.79 -9.54 10.89
N ALA A 97 -17.93 -8.93 10.52
CA ALA A 97 -17.98 -8.00 9.39
C ALA A 97 -17.03 -6.82 9.59
N LEU A 98 -16.19 -6.56 8.57
CA LEU A 98 -15.26 -5.44 8.58
C LEU A 98 -16.00 -4.14 8.28
N ASP A 99 -15.84 -3.15 9.14
CA ASP A 99 -16.27 -1.77 8.83
C ASP A 99 -15.27 -1.11 7.89
N GLU A 100 -15.70 -0.86 6.66
CA GLU A 100 -14.90 -0.25 5.60
C GLU A 100 -15.37 1.17 5.25
N THR A 101 -16.27 1.74 6.04
CA THR A 101 -16.92 3.05 5.76
C THR A 101 -15.96 4.23 5.73
N GLU A 102 -14.78 4.09 6.35
CA GLU A 102 -13.72 5.11 6.34
C GLU A 102 -13.17 5.37 4.92
N TYR A 103 -13.14 4.32 4.07
CA TYR A 103 -12.51 4.40 2.74
C TYR A 103 -13.39 3.88 1.61
N LEU A 104 -14.49 3.19 1.88
CA LEU A 104 -15.45 2.74 0.87
C LEU A 104 -16.82 3.35 1.10
N ASN A 105 -17.51 3.62 0.00
CA ASN A 105 -18.92 3.97 0.07
C ASN A 105 -19.74 2.73 0.52
N ALA A 106 -20.75 2.92 1.35
CA ALA A 106 -21.61 1.86 1.88
C ALA A 106 -22.35 1.05 0.80
N SER A 107 -22.43 1.55 -0.44
CA SER A 107 -23.01 0.83 -1.57
C SER A 107 -22.03 -0.13 -2.26
N VAL A 108 -20.74 -0.04 -1.99
CA VAL A 108 -19.73 -0.94 -2.58
C VAL A 108 -19.93 -2.35 -2.07
N ARG A 109 -19.88 -3.32 -2.97
CA ARG A 109 -19.95 -4.74 -2.63
C ARG A 109 -18.66 -5.41 -3.04
N THR A 110 -18.22 -6.35 -2.20
CA THR A 110 -17.01 -7.15 -2.41
C THR A 110 -17.40 -8.58 -2.65
N GLU A 111 -17.16 -9.04 -3.85
CA GLU A 111 -17.40 -10.43 -4.24
C GLU A 111 -16.07 -11.15 -4.45
N SER A 112 -16.06 -12.46 -4.28
CA SER A 112 -14.90 -13.32 -4.50
C SER A 112 -15.38 -14.70 -4.88
N ASP A 113 -14.69 -15.35 -5.83
CA ASP A 113 -14.91 -16.75 -6.18
C ASP A 113 -14.42 -17.71 -5.09
N THR A 114 -13.48 -17.24 -4.27
CA THR A 114 -12.98 -17.94 -3.08
C THR A 114 -13.71 -17.43 -1.85
N GLU A 115 -14.41 -18.29 -1.15
CA GLU A 115 -15.21 -17.91 0.02
C GLU A 115 -14.36 -17.51 1.23
N THR A 116 -13.17 -18.14 1.39
CA THR A 116 -12.35 -17.95 2.58
C THR A 116 -10.85 -18.04 2.28
N PHE A 117 -10.10 -17.11 2.87
CA PHE A 117 -8.63 -17.07 2.83
C PHE A 117 -8.07 -17.15 4.26
N SER A 118 -7.10 -18.03 4.49
CA SER A 118 -6.36 -18.11 5.77
C SER A 118 -5.01 -17.46 5.57
N VAL A 119 -4.83 -16.24 6.09
CA VAL A 119 -3.61 -15.45 5.88
C VAL A 119 -2.45 -16.04 6.69
N PRO A 120 -1.37 -16.49 6.05
CA PRO A 120 -0.22 -17.03 6.75
C PRO A 120 0.46 -15.98 7.64
N TYR A 121 1.21 -16.44 8.65
CA TYR A 121 2.05 -15.55 9.44
C TYR A 121 3.09 -14.86 8.56
N GLY A 122 3.32 -13.57 8.80
CA GLY A 122 4.24 -12.75 8.00
C GLY A 122 3.68 -12.36 6.62
N CYS A 123 2.40 -12.60 6.35
CA CYS A 123 1.75 -12.24 5.08
C CYS A 123 0.54 -11.33 5.30
N TYR A 124 0.10 -10.74 4.20
CA TYR A 124 -1.08 -9.88 4.09
C TYR A 124 -1.97 -10.32 2.95
N LEU A 125 -3.28 -10.06 3.07
CA LEU A 125 -4.22 -10.17 1.96
C LEU A 125 -4.61 -8.77 1.50
N MET A 126 -4.32 -8.47 0.23
CA MET A 126 -4.40 -7.14 -0.34
C MET A 126 -5.61 -6.98 -1.24
N LEU A 127 -6.49 -5.98 -0.99
CA LEU A 127 -7.62 -5.66 -1.85
C LEU A 127 -7.52 -4.24 -2.41
N GLY A 128 -8.04 -4.05 -3.62
CA GLY A 128 -8.21 -2.71 -4.19
C GLY A 128 -9.48 -2.04 -3.65
N ASP A 129 -9.49 -0.71 -3.59
CA ASP A 129 -10.67 0.06 -3.18
C ASP A 129 -11.78 -0.02 -4.21
N ASN A 130 -11.43 -0.04 -5.49
CA ASN A 130 -12.38 -0.27 -6.57
C ASN A 130 -12.67 -1.79 -6.71
N ARG A 131 -13.48 -2.32 -5.80
CA ARG A 131 -13.78 -3.75 -5.65
C ARG A 131 -14.25 -4.42 -6.93
N ALA A 132 -14.98 -3.68 -7.77
CA ALA A 132 -15.59 -4.21 -9.00
C ALA A 132 -14.57 -4.44 -10.13
N VAL A 133 -13.47 -3.68 -10.17
CA VAL A 133 -12.49 -3.74 -11.29
C VAL A 133 -11.08 -4.09 -10.84
N SER A 134 -10.82 -4.16 -9.54
CA SER A 134 -9.49 -4.46 -9.03
C SER A 134 -9.10 -5.91 -9.26
N TYR A 135 -7.99 -6.12 -9.95
CA TYR A 135 -7.29 -7.40 -9.94
C TYR A 135 -6.39 -7.44 -8.71
N ASP A 136 -6.81 -8.16 -7.69
CA ASP A 136 -6.16 -8.23 -6.38
C ASP A 136 -6.15 -9.66 -5.81
N ALA A 137 -5.87 -9.81 -4.53
CA ALA A 137 -5.69 -11.11 -3.88
C ALA A 137 -6.85 -12.10 -4.13
N ARG A 138 -8.06 -11.63 -4.39
CA ARG A 138 -9.21 -12.49 -4.71
C ARG A 138 -9.01 -13.31 -5.98
N TYR A 139 -8.16 -12.83 -6.89
CA TYR A 139 -7.98 -13.39 -8.25
C TYR A 139 -6.53 -13.82 -8.52
N TRP A 140 -5.58 -13.57 -7.60
CA TRP A 140 -4.20 -13.96 -7.80
C TRP A 140 -4.01 -15.46 -7.56
N PRO A 141 -3.11 -16.11 -8.31
CA PRO A 141 -2.75 -17.51 -8.08
C PRO A 141 -2.18 -17.77 -6.69
N ASP A 142 -1.38 -16.82 -6.18
CA ASP A 142 -0.94 -16.73 -4.79
C ASP A 142 -1.52 -15.45 -4.18
N PRO A 143 -2.53 -15.55 -3.31
CA PRO A 143 -3.24 -14.40 -2.79
C PRO A 143 -2.49 -13.65 -1.69
N TYR A 144 -1.39 -14.20 -1.20
CA TYR A 144 -0.72 -13.67 -0.02
C TYR A 144 0.51 -12.85 -0.40
N THR A 145 0.61 -11.64 0.17
CA THR A 145 1.76 -10.76 0.01
C THR A 145 2.66 -10.89 1.24
N PRO A 146 3.89 -11.40 1.11
CA PRO A 146 4.83 -11.45 2.22
C PRO A 146 5.19 -10.05 2.75
N SER A 147 5.44 -9.93 4.05
CA SER A 147 5.83 -8.66 4.67
C SER A 147 7.14 -8.11 4.09
N GLU A 148 8.05 -8.97 3.65
CA GLU A 148 9.31 -8.58 3.00
C GLU A 148 9.11 -7.84 1.68
N ASP A 149 7.99 -8.07 0.97
CA ASP A 149 7.65 -7.39 -0.27
C ASP A 149 7.08 -5.98 -0.06
N ILE A 150 6.74 -5.62 1.19
CA ILE A 150 6.22 -4.29 1.51
C ILE A 150 7.32 -3.24 1.35
N VAL A 151 7.01 -2.21 0.58
CA VAL A 151 7.89 -1.06 0.32
C VAL A 151 7.56 0.11 1.23
N GLY A 152 6.26 0.43 1.37
CA GLY A 152 5.84 1.63 2.06
C GLY A 152 4.32 1.80 2.10
N ARG A 153 3.88 2.96 2.61
CA ARG A 153 2.48 3.38 2.58
C ARG A 153 2.32 4.69 1.82
N ILE A 154 1.18 4.88 1.16
CA ILE A 154 0.83 6.16 0.54
C ILE A 154 0.38 7.14 1.63
N LEU A 155 0.88 8.38 1.54
CA LEU A 155 0.40 9.49 2.36
C LEU A 155 -0.70 10.27 1.64
N PHE A 156 -0.45 10.63 0.39
CA PHE A 156 -1.41 11.33 -0.47
C PHE A 156 -1.07 11.15 -1.95
N SER A 157 -2.04 11.44 -2.80
CA SER A 157 -1.83 11.50 -4.24
C SER A 157 -2.43 12.78 -4.83
N VAL A 158 -1.86 13.24 -5.94
CA VAL A 158 -2.32 14.42 -6.67
C VAL A 158 -2.49 14.05 -8.14
N ARG A 159 -3.66 14.33 -8.69
CA ARG A 159 -3.93 14.10 -10.10
C ARG A 159 -3.16 15.12 -10.95
N VAL A 160 -2.32 14.62 -11.83
CA VAL A 160 -1.63 15.48 -12.82
C VAL A 160 -2.59 15.66 -14.00
N LYS A 161 -2.93 16.92 -14.29
CA LYS A 161 -3.77 17.28 -15.44
C LYS A 161 -2.95 17.28 -16.72
#